data_1ad9570335ccad7a0d229229d17cd5f2
#
_entry.id   1ad9570335ccad7a0d229229d17cd5f2
#
_cell.length_a   1.000
_cell.length_b   1.000
_cell.length_c   1.000
_cell.angle_alpha   90.00
_cell.angle_beta   90.00
_cell.angle_gamma   90.00
#
_symmetry.space_group_name_H-M   'P 1'
#
loop_
_entity.id
_entity.type
_entity.pdbx_description
1 polymer ?
#
loop_
_entity_poly.entity_id
_entity_poly.type
_entity_poly.pdbx_seq_one_letter_code
_entity_poly.pdbx_strand_id
1 'polypeptide(L)'
;MNMSKSTAITEPDKRGKKMELTNLQRAEVITQALPYIQKYHNKIIVIKYGGNAMISEDLKMQVMEDIVLLSLIGVKPVLVHGGGPEISEMLKRVGKESVFVDGLRVTDKETAEIVQMVLAGKINKHLVNILGEFGGSAIGISGIDAHLIEAEVKDERLGFVGEVTKVNVQPILDLLEKDYIPVVSTVGCDNEGNAYNINADTAASFIAGA
;
A
#
# COMPACT_ATOMS: atom_id res chain seq x y z
N MET A 1 8.21 -11.64 51.07
CA MET A 1 7.75 -12.39 49.88
C MET A 1 6.69 -11.53 49.18
N ASN A 2 7.16 -10.60 48.32
CA ASN A 2 6.30 -9.60 47.69
C ASN A 2 6.03 -10.07 46.24
N MET A 3 4.78 -10.46 45.98
CA MET A 3 4.29 -10.77 44.65
C MET A 3 4.07 -9.45 43.88
N SER A 4 4.86 -9.23 42.86
CA SER A 4 4.73 -8.09 41.95
C SER A 4 3.39 -8.16 41.19
N LYS A 5 2.58 -7.13 41.37
CA LYS A 5 1.39 -6.92 40.56
C LYS A 5 1.80 -6.63 39.13
N SER A 6 1.45 -7.53 38.20
CA SER A 6 1.50 -7.30 36.77
C SER A 6 0.59 -6.12 36.44
N THR A 7 1.17 -5.01 36.01
CA THR A 7 0.46 -3.85 35.50
C THR A 7 -0.10 -4.21 34.12
N ALA A 8 -1.40 -4.41 34.04
CA ALA A 8 -2.10 -4.53 32.76
C ALA A 8 -2.00 -3.17 32.04
N ILE A 9 -1.32 -3.13 30.92
CA ILE A 9 -1.32 -1.98 30.02
C ILE A 9 -2.70 -1.93 29.36
N THR A 10 -3.55 -1.05 29.84
CA THR A 10 -4.85 -0.74 29.22
C THR A 10 -4.72 0.57 28.46
N GLU A 11 -4.29 0.53 27.19
CA GLU A 11 -4.55 1.63 26.28
C GLU A 11 -5.98 1.52 25.72
N PRO A 12 -6.73 2.64 25.60
CA PRO A 12 -8.09 2.60 25.06
C PRO A 12 -8.06 2.39 23.55
N ASP A 13 -8.71 1.33 23.08
CA ASP A 13 -9.01 1.14 21.66
C ASP A 13 -9.90 2.30 21.19
N LYS A 14 -9.43 3.07 20.21
CA LYS A 14 -10.16 4.19 19.58
C LYS A 14 -11.39 3.73 18.77
N ARG A 15 -11.67 2.44 18.70
CA ARG A 15 -12.83 1.81 18.03
C ARG A 15 -14.12 1.77 18.86
N GLY A 16 -14.37 2.75 19.69
CA GLY A 16 -15.67 3.09 20.30
C GLY A 16 -16.64 1.94 20.64
N LYS A 17 -16.23 0.92 21.35
CA LYS A 17 -16.88 0.03 22.31
C LYS A 17 -15.92 -1.10 22.64
N LYS A 18 -15.34 -1.09 23.84
CA LYS A 18 -14.63 -2.26 24.35
C LYS A 18 -15.59 -3.44 24.36
N MET A 19 -15.39 -4.41 23.46
CA MET A 19 -16.00 -5.70 23.60
C MET A 19 -15.22 -6.43 24.70
N GLU A 20 -15.77 -6.47 25.91
CA GLU A 20 -15.16 -7.16 27.04
C GLU A 20 -15.31 -8.68 26.85
N LEU A 21 -14.41 -9.24 26.06
CA LEU A 21 -14.29 -10.69 25.91
C LEU A 21 -13.59 -11.27 27.15
N THR A 22 -14.14 -12.35 27.68
CA THR A 22 -13.44 -13.18 28.67
C THR A 22 -12.19 -13.81 28.06
N ASN A 23 -11.22 -14.24 28.87
CA ASN A 23 -10.02 -14.91 28.38
C ASN A 23 -10.35 -16.18 27.58
N LEU A 24 -11.40 -16.92 27.98
CA LEU A 24 -11.86 -18.09 27.22
C LEU A 24 -12.37 -17.71 25.83
N GLN A 25 -13.20 -16.67 25.73
CA GLN A 25 -13.69 -16.19 24.43
C GLN A 25 -12.56 -15.68 23.53
N ARG A 26 -11.54 -15.00 24.09
CA ARG A 26 -10.35 -14.58 23.33
C ARG A 26 -9.58 -15.80 22.79
N ALA A 27 -9.36 -16.81 23.60
CA ALA A 27 -8.70 -18.05 23.17
C ALA A 27 -9.51 -18.77 22.09
N GLU A 28 -10.83 -18.81 22.21
CA GLU A 28 -11.73 -19.42 21.23
C GLU A 28 -11.67 -18.69 19.87
N VAL A 29 -11.71 -17.35 19.85
CA VAL A 29 -11.57 -16.55 18.63
C VAL A 29 -10.25 -16.83 17.93
N ILE A 30 -9.12 -16.87 18.67
CA ILE A 30 -7.81 -17.18 18.10
C ILE A 30 -7.78 -18.62 17.53
N THR A 31 -8.37 -19.60 18.25
CA THR A 31 -8.43 -20.99 17.79
C THR A 31 -9.27 -21.12 16.52
N GLN A 32 -10.37 -20.36 16.40
CA GLN A 32 -11.20 -20.33 15.18
C GLN A 32 -10.47 -19.71 13.98
N ALA A 33 -9.49 -18.83 14.20
CA ALA A 33 -8.66 -18.26 13.15
C ALA A 33 -7.60 -19.24 12.61
N LEU A 34 -7.23 -20.29 13.37
CA LEU A 34 -6.14 -21.21 13.03
C LEU A 34 -6.23 -21.82 11.63
N PRO A 35 -7.39 -22.32 11.12
CA PRO A 35 -7.48 -22.86 9.76
C PRO A 35 -7.16 -21.82 8.68
N TYR A 36 -7.52 -20.56 8.89
CA TYR A 36 -7.23 -19.47 7.98
C TYR A 36 -5.74 -19.10 8.00
N ILE A 37 -5.15 -19.02 9.19
CA ILE A 37 -3.70 -18.80 9.35
C ILE A 37 -2.93 -19.90 8.62
N GLN A 38 -3.26 -21.17 8.82
CA GLN A 38 -2.61 -22.29 8.13
C GLN A 38 -2.78 -22.24 6.62
N LYS A 39 -3.98 -21.85 6.13
CA LYS A 39 -4.28 -21.76 4.69
C LYS A 39 -3.46 -20.67 3.99
N TYR A 40 -3.25 -19.54 4.64
CA TYR A 40 -2.63 -18.36 4.06
C TYR A 40 -1.17 -18.14 4.47
N HIS A 41 -0.66 -18.95 5.40
CA HIS A 41 0.75 -18.91 5.81
C HIS A 41 1.67 -19.06 4.61
N ASN A 42 2.67 -18.20 4.49
CA ASN A 42 3.61 -18.10 3.36
C ASN A 42 2.95 -17.79 1.98
N LYS A 43 1.67 -17.42 1.94
CA LYS A 43 1.06 -16.97 0.69
C LYS A 43 1.32 -15.48 0.47
N ILE A 44 1.69 -15.13 -0.76
CA ILE A 44 1.80 -13.74 -1.19
C ILE A 44 0.39 -13.23 -1.49
N ILE A 45 0.03 -12.10 -0.88
CA ILE A 45 -1.25 -11.43 -1.09
C ILE A 45 -1.00 -9.99 -1.49
N VAL A 46 -1.37 -9.64 -2.71
CA VAL A 46 -1.33 -8.26 -3.20
C VAL A 46 -2.58 -7.52 -2.72
N ILE A 47 -2.37 -6.45 -1.98
CA ILE A 47 -3.43 -5.62 -1.41
C ILE A 47 -3.39 -4.26 -2.10
N LYS A 48 -4.45 -3.93 -2.85
CA LYS A 48 -4.60 -2.58 -3.41
C LYS A 48 -5.19 -1.64 -2.37
N TYR A 49 -4.50 -0.54 -2.10
CA TYR A 49 -4.92 0.52 -1.19
C TYR A 49 -5.26 1.80 -1.96
N GLY A 50 -6.49 2.31 -1.76
CA GLY A 50 -6.96 3.49 -2.47
C GLY A 50 -8.41 3.86 -2.13
N GLY A 51 -8.96 4.83 -2.84
CA GLY A 51 -10.34 5.27 -2.66
C GLY A 51 -10.61 5.86 -1.28
N ASN A 52 -11.76 5.54 -0.70
CA ASN A 52 -12.22 6.10 0.57
C ASN A 52 -11.29 5.77 1.77
N ALA A 53 -10.57 4.65 1.71
CA ALA A 53 -9.61 4.27 2.75
C ALA A 53 -8.43 5.25 2.85
N MET A 54 -8.11 5.97 1.77
CA MET A 54 -7.06 6.99 1.79
C MET A 54 -7.52 8.31 2.41
N ILE A 55 -8.82 8.60 2.37
CA ILE A 55 -9.40 9.88 2.83
C ILE A 55 -9.61 9.87 4.36
N SER A 56 -9.99 8.73 4.91
CA SER A 56 -10.26 8.57 6.35
C SER A 56 -8.99 8.13 7.08
N GLU A 57 -8.51 8.95 8.01
CA GLU A 57 -7.35 8.60 8.85
C GLU A 57 -7.61 7.34 9.68
N ASP A 58 -8.82 7.18 10.26
CA ASP A 58 -9.16 6.01 11.05
C ASP A 58 -9.14 4.72 10.21
N LEU A 59 -9.68 4.75 8.98
CA LEU A 59 -9.64 3.61 8.07
C LEU A 59 -8.21 3.32 7.60
N LYS A 60 -7.41 4.36 7.35
CA LYS A 60 -6.00 4.21 7.01
C LYS A 60 -5.24 3.45 8.09
N MET A 61 -5.36 3.91 9.34
CA MET A 61 -4.70 3.28 10.49
C MET A 61 -5.14 1.82 10.66
N GLN A 62 -6.44 1.52 10.55
CA GLN A 62 -6.98 0.16 10.65
C GLN A 62 -6.43 -0.75 9.55
N VAL A 63 -6.40 -0.29 8.30
CA VAL A 63 -5.85 -1.09 7.18
C VAL A 63 -4.37 -1.38 7.38
N MET A 64 -3.58 -0.40 7.86
CA MET A 64 -2.15 -0.62 8.10
C MET A 64 -1.92 -1.59 9.27
N GLU A 65 -2.70 -1.49 10.34
CA GLU A 65 -2.68 -2.44 11.46
C GLU A 65 -3.01 -3.86 10.98
N ASP A 66 -4.04 -4.03 10.14
CA ASP A 66 -4.43 -5.32 9.57
C ASP A 66 -3.33 -5.91 8.67
N ILE A 67 -2.63 -5.08 7.87
CA ILE A 67 -1.50 -5.54 7.04
C ILE A 67 -0.34 -6.03 7.91
N VAL A 68 -0.02 -5.31 8.99
CA VAL A 68 1.02 -5.76 9.94
C VAL A 68 0.59 -7.06 10.62
N LEU A 69 -0.67 -7.18 11.03
CA LEU A 69 -1.20 -8.43 11.60
C LEU A 69 -1.05 -9.59 10.61
N LEU A 70 -1.42 -9.41 9.33
CA LEU A 70 -1.24 -10.43 8.30
C LEU A 70 0.24 -10.85 8.17
N SER A 71 1.17 -9.90 8.17
CA SER A 71 2.60 -10.18 8.13
C SER A 71 3.06 -10.99 9.35
N LEU A 72 2.63 -10.60 10.55
CA LEU A 72 3.00 -11.28 11.80
C LEU A 72 2.50 -12.73 11.90
N ILE A 73 1.36 -13.05 11.29
CA ILE A 73 0.84 -14.44 11.24
C ILE A 73 1.41 -15.25 10.07
N GLY A 74 2.40 -14.71 9.35
CA GLY A 74 3.14 -15.41 8.30
C GLY A 74 2.55 -15.32 6.90
N VAL A 75 1.58 -14.46 6.66
CA VAL A 75 1.19 -14.04 5.30
C VAL A 75 2.27 -13.11 4.74
N LYS A 76 2.49 -13.10 3.44
CA LYS A 76 3.42 -12.20 2.74
C LYS A 76 2.65 -11.10 2.00
N PRO A 77 2.24 -10.00 2.69
CA PRO A 77 1.46 -8.93 2.07
C PRO A 77 2.35 -8.04 1.21
N VAL A 78 1.82 -7.65 0.04
CA VAL A 78 2.39 -6.62 -0.85
C VAL A 78 1.37 -5.50 -0.96
N LEU A 79 1.71 -4.31 -0.48
CA LEU A 79 0.81 -3.16 -0.51
C LEU A 79 1.04 -2.35 -1.79
N VAL A 80 0.04 -2.24 -2.65
CA VAL A 80 0.08 -1.41 -3.87
C VAL A 80 -0.86 -0.22 -3.67
N HIS A 81 -0.36 1.00 -3.83
CA HIS A 81 -1.15 2.19 -3.57
C HIS A 81 -1.14 3.20 -4.71
N GLY A 82 -2.26 3.89 -4.88
CA GLY A 82 -2.38 5.12 -5.67
C GLY A 82 -2.30 6.38 -4.79
N GLY A 83 -2.95 7.47 -5.23
CA GLY A 83 -2.97 8.74 -4.47
C GLY A 83 -3.69 9.86 -5.21
N GLY A 84 -4.79 9.54 -5.89
CA GLY A 84 -5.54 10.52 -6.68
C GLY A 84 -5.90 11.81 -5.94
N PRO A 85 -6.47 11.75 -4.72
CA PRO A 85 -6.80 12.94 -3.93
C PRO A 85 -5.58 13.82 -3.64
N GLU A 86 -4.48 13.23 -3.17
CA GLU A 86 -3.25 13.95 -2.81
C GLU A 86 -2.54 14.54 -4.03
N ILE A 87 -2.60 13.86 -5.18
CA ILE A 87 -2.12 14.41 -6.45
C ILE A 87 -2.95 15.64 -6.82
N SER A 88 -4.29 15.56 -6.74
CA SER A 88 -5.17 16.70 -7.06
C SER A 88 -4.93 17.88 -6.12
N GLU A 89 -4.73 17.62 -4.84
CA GLU A 89 -4.38 18.65 -3.85
C GLU A 89 -3.04 19.32 -4.21
N MET A 90 -2.01 18.53 -4.55
CA MET A 90 -0.70 19.08 -4.90
C MET A 90 -0.76 19.89 -6.18
N LEU A 91 -1.43 19.41 -7.23
CA LEU A 91 -1.63 20.16 -8.47
C LEU A 91 -2.30 21.52 -8.20
N LYS A 92 -3.37 21.52 -7.39
CA LYS A 92 -4.03 22.76 -6.98
C LYS A 92 -3.10 23.74 -6.24
N ARG A 93 -2.22 23.22 -5.37
CA ARG A 93 -1.25 24.05 -4.62
C ARG A 93 -0.21 24.71 -5.53
N VAL A 94 0.13 24.07 -6.65
CA VAL A 94 1.04 24.67 -7.65
C VAL A 94 0.32 25.43 -8.76
N GLY A 95 -1.01 25.64 -8.62
CA GLY A 95 -1.80 26.41 -9.57
C GLY A 95 -2.21 25.65 -10.83
N LYS A 96 -2.17 24.31 -10.80
CA LYS A 96 -2.50 23.44 -11.93
C LYS A 96 -3.83 22.73 -11.72
N GLU A 97 -4.69 22.72 -12.74
CA GLU A 97 -5.98 22.02 -12.68
C GLU A 97 -5.83 20.54 -13.01
N SER A 98 -6.62 19.70 -12.33
CA SER A 98 -6.72 18.29 -12.63
C SER A 98 -7.79 18.04 -13.69
N VAL A 99 -7.41 17.48 -14.83
CA VAL A 99 -8.30 17.08 -15.91
C VAL A 99 -8.40 15.57 -15.95
N PHE A 100 -9.61 15.04 -16.17
CA PHE A 100 -9.87 13.60 -16.28
C PHE A 100 -10.61 13.27 -17.56
N VAL A 101 -10.21 12.17 -18.20
CA VAL A 101 -10.88 11.58 -19.36
C VAL A 101 -11.09 10.10 -19.04
N ASP A 102 -12.32 9.63 -19.13
CA ASP A 102 -12.71 8.24 -18.85
C ASP A 102 -12.23 7.73 -17.48
N GLY A 103 -12.21 8.62 -16.46
CA GLY A 103 -11.75 8.31 -15.11
C GLY A 103 -10.22 8.28 -14.93
N LEU A 104 -9.45 8.49 -15.99
CA LEU A 104 -7.99 8.61 -15.96
C LEU A 104 -7.57 10.08 -15.98
N ARG A 105 -6.53 10.41 -15.21
CA ARG A 105 -5.99 11.77 -15.12
C ARG A 105 -5.16 12.07 -16.37
N VAL A 106 -5.52 13.11 -17.12
CA VAL A 106 -4.63 13.65 -18.15
C VAL A 106 -3.35 14.11 -17.48
N THR A 107 -2.23 13.58 -17.93
CA THR A 107 -0.93 13.69 -17.26
C THR A 107 0.11 14.19 -18.28
N ASP A 108 0.29 15.52 -18.36
CA ASP A 108 1.42 16.09 -19.11
C ASP A 108 2.74 15.87 -18.36
N LYS A 109 3.87 16.25 -18.93
CA LYS A 109 5.20 15.99 -18.37
C LYS A 109 5.35 16.55 -16.95
N GLU A 110 4.95 17.81 -16.73
CA GLU A 110 5.01 18.45 -15.41
C GLU A 110 4.09 17.74 -14.40
N THR A 111 2.90 17.35 -14.84
CA THR A 111 1.99 16.54 -13.99
C THR A 111 2.59 15.17 -13.66
N ALA A 112 3.30 14.52 -14.59
CA ALA A 112 3.98 13.25 -14.33
C ALA A 112 5.06 13.39 -13.24
N GLU A 113 5.84 14.46 -13.27
CA GLU A 113 6.84 14.78 -12.23
C GLU A 113 6.16 14.97 -10.85
N ILE A 114 5.04 15.70 -10.80
CA ILE A 114 4.26 15.90 -9.56
C ILE A 114 3.68 14.57 -9.07
N VAL A 115 3.12 13.75 -9.97
CA VAL A 115 2.61 12.40 -9.64
C VAL A 115 3.70 11.55 -9.02
N GLN A 116 4.90 11.52 -9.62
CA GLN A 116 6.03 10.78 -9.09
C GLN A 116 6.43 11.28 -7.69
N MET A 117 6.58 12.59 -7.49
CA MET A 117 6.90 13.18 -6.18
C MET A 117 5.87 12.82 -5.12
N VAL A 118 4.58 12.91 -5.45
CA VAL A 118 3.49 12.64 -4.51
C VAL A 118 3.39 11.14 -4.19
N LEU A 119 3.39 10.29 -5.21
CA LEU A 119 3.22 8.85 -5.01
C LEU A 119 4.45 8.24 -4.37
N ALA A 120 5.63 8.38 -4.96
CA ALA A 120 6.85 7.72 -4.49
C ALA A 120 7.48 8.40 -3.26
N GLY A 121 7.33 9.71 -3.14
CA GLY A 121 7.89 10.48 -2.03
C GLY A 121 6.94 10.63 -0.85
N LYS A 122 5.81 11.32 -1.04
CA LYS A 122 4.90 11.68 0.06
C LYS A 122 4.12 10.47 0.58
N ILE A 123 3.30 9.85 -0.28
CA ILE A 123 2.34 8.81 0.15
C ILE A 123 3.08 7.53 0.53
N ASN A 124 3.95 7.05 -0.34
CA ASN A 124 4.71 5.81 -0.12
C ASN A 124 5.44 5.83 1.23
N LYS A 125 6.20 6.89 1.50
CA LYS A 125 6.98 6.99 2.74
C LYS A 125 6.10 7.22 3.98
N HIS A 126 4.95 7.87 3.82
CA HIS A 126 3.98 7.99 4.91
C HIS A 126 3.38 6.63 5.29
N LEU A 127 3.00 5.80 4.31
CA LEU A 127 2.49 4.45 4.57
C LEU A 127 3.55 3.54 5.21
N VAL A 128 4.80 3.60 4.74
CA VAL A 128 5.92 2.88 5.34
C VAL A 128 6.10 3.28 6.81
N ASN A 129 6.00 4.58 7.12
CA ASN A 129 6.11 5.07 8.49
C ASN A 129 4.99 4.53 9.39
N ILE A 130 3.73 4.57 8.93
CA ILE A 130 2.59 4.05 9.69
C ILE A 130 2.73 2.54 9.95
N LEU A 131 3.14 1.75 8.93
CA LEU A 131 3.40 0.32 9.12
C LEU A 131 4.48 0.09 10.18
N GLY A 132 5.53 0.93 10.19
CA GLY A 132 6.57 0.93 11.23
C GLY A 132 6.06 1.24 12.63
N GLU A 133 5.11 2.18 12.76
CA GLU A 133 4.47 2.53 14.04
C GLU A 133 3.68 1.35 14.66
N PHE A 134 3.13 0.47 13.82
CA PHE A 134 2.49 -0.79 14.23
C PHE A 134 3.48 -1.96 14.38
N GLY A 135 4.79 -1.72 14.23
CA GLY A 135 5.83 -2.75 14.38
C GLY A 135 6.08 -3.59 13.12
N GLY A 136 5.55 -3.19 11.96
CA GLY A 136 5.84 -3.82 10.68
C GLY A 136 7.17 -3.36 10.10
N SER A 137 7.92 -4.28 9.49
CA SER A 137 9.14 -3.97 8.74
C SER A 137 8.79 -3.70 7.27
N ALA A 138 8.57 -2.44 6.88
CA ALA A 138 8.14 -2.08 5.54
C ALA A 138 9.21 -1.35 4.73
N ILE A 139 9.27 -1.63 3.44
CA ILE A 139 10.14 -0.92 2.48
C ILE A 139 9.27 -0.38 1.34
N GLY A 140 9.39 0.92 1.09
CA GLY A 140 8.69 1.60 0.01
C GLY A 140 9.54 1.66 -1.25
N ILE A 141 8.97 1.15 -2.33
CA ILE A 141 9.49 1.17 -3.70
C ILE A 141 8.45 1.74 -4.66
N SER A 142 8.88 2.06 -5.87
CA SER A 142 8.01 2.48 -6.97
C SER A 142 8.14 1.51 -8.14
N GLY A 143 7.24 1.59 -9.10
CA GLY A 143 7.37 0.80 -10.33
C GLY A 143 8.62 1.11 -11.16
N ILE A 144 9.29 2.24 -10.90
CA ILE A 144 10.55 2.62 -11.56
C ILE A 144 11.72 1.78 -11.01
N ASP A 145 11.69 1.42 -9.71
CA ASP A 145 12.80 0.74 -9.05
C ASP A 145 13.04 -0.63 -9.71
N ALA A 146 14.26 -0.84 -10.22
CA ALA A 146 14.65 -2.03 -10.96
C ALA A 146 13.70 -2.40 -12.12
N HIS A 147 13.06 -1.40 -12.76
CA HIS A 147 12.04 -1.61 -13.79
C HIS A 147 10.93 -2.56 -13.35
N LEU A 148 10.44 -2.38 -12.11
CA LEU A 148 9.39 -3.22 -11.55
C LEU A 148 8.09 -3.15 -12.37
N ILE A 149 7.71 -1.95 -12.88
CA ILE A 149 6.58 -1.76 -13.79
C ILE A 149 7.08 -1.06 -15.07
N GLU A 150 7.26 -1.83 -16.13
CA GLU A 150 7.51 -1.29 -17.46
C GLU A 150 6.18 -0.88 -18.09
N ALA A 151 6.13 0.29 -18.71
CA ALA A 151 4.92 0.85 -19.28
C ALA A 151 5.22 1.64 -20.57
N GLU A 152 4.20 1.77 -21.41
CA GLU A 152 4.19 2.61 -22.59
C GLU A 152 3.01 3.58 -22.54
N VAL A 153 2.95 4.56 -23.44
CA VAL A 153 1.82 5.51 -23.51
C VAL A 153 0.53 4.72 -23.77
N LYS A 154 -0.45 4.87 -22.86
CA LYS A 154 -1.75 4.22 -22.98
C LYS A 154 -2.62 4.85 -24.08
N ASP A 155 -2.63 6.18 -24.14
CA ASP A 155 -3.42 6.97 -25.08
C ASP A 155 -2.76 8.35 -25.18
N GLU A 156 -2.45 8.80 -26.39
CA GLU A 156 -1.83 10.11 -26.64
C GLU A 156 -2.61 11.28 -26.02
N ARG A 157 -3.95 11.17 -25.95
CA ARG A 157 -4.82 12.19 -25.32
C ARG A 157 -4.60 12.33 -23.82
N LEU A 158 -4.07 11.28 -23.18
CA LEU A 158 -3.83 11.24 -21.74
C LEU A 158 -2.39 11.65 -21.39
N GLY A 159 -1.47 11.70 -22.36
CA GLY A 159 -0.06 11.99 -22.14
C GLY A 159 0.66 10.87 -21.40
N PHE A 160 1.34 11.17 -20.29
CA PHE A 160 2.13 10.21 -19.49
C PHE A 160 1.27 9.33 -18.57
N VAL A 161 0.15 8.85 -19.08
CA VAL A 161 -0.60 7.73 -18.49
C VAL A 161 -0.13 6.44 -19.14
N GLY A 162 0.34 5.48 -18.32
CA GLY A 162 0.95 4.26 -18.82
C GLY A 162 -0.02 3.09 -18.92
N GLU A 163 0.15 2.31 -20.00
CA GLU A 163 -0.30 0.92 -20.10
C GLU A 163 0.84 0.03 -19.65
N VAL A 164 0.58 -0.90 -18.73
CA VAL A 164 1.61 -1.82 -18.22
C VAL A 164 1.94 -2.85 -19.30
N THR A 165 3.20 -2.95 -19.68
CA THR A 165 3.69 -3.91 -20.68
C THR A 165 4.37 -5.11 -20.05
N LYS A 166 5.05 -4.90 -18.90
CA LYS A 166 5.76 -5.96 -18.19
C LYS A 166 5.90 -5.62 -16.72
N VAL A 167 5.95 -6.64 -15.86
CA VAL A 167 6.26 -6.53 -14.44
C VAL A 167 7.47 -7.40 -14.09
N ASN A 168 8.47 -6.77 -13.46
CA ASN A 168 9.60 -7.47 -12.86
C ASN A 168 9.33 -7.64 -11.36
N VAL A 169 8.82 -8.79 -10.95
CA VAL A 169 8.48 -9.06 -9.54
C VAL A 169 9.68 -9.34 -8.64
N GLN A 170 10.88 -9.51 -9.20
CA GLN A 170 12.05 -9.92 -8.42
C GLN A 170 12.35 -8.99 -7.22
N PRO A 171 12.29 -7.63 -7.34
CA PRO A 171 12.47 -6.75 -6.19
C PRO A 171 11.46 -6.98 -5.06
N ILE A 172 10.20 -7.31 -5.41
CA ILE A 172 9.18 -7.65 -4.42
C ILE A 172 9.53 -8.96 -3.72
N LEU A 173 9.90 -10.01 -4.48
CA LEU A 173 10.25 -11.32 -3.93
C LEU A 173 11.47 -11.24 -3.01
N ASP A 174 12.50 -10.48 -3.39
CA ASP A 174 13.70 -10.27 -2.58
C ASP A 174 13.40 -9.59 -1.24
N LEU A 175 12.44 -8.65 -1.22
CA LEU A 175 11.97 -8.01 0.01
C LEU A 175 11.16 -8.97 0.88
N LEU A 176 10.26 -9.76 0.27
CA LEU A 176 9.43 -10.74 0.97
C LEU A 176 10.27 -11.90 1.55
N GLU A 177 11.38 -12.26 0.91
CA GLU A 177 12.30 -13.28 1.42
C GLU A 177 12.97 -12.84 2.74
N LYS A 178 13.16 -11.53 2.91
CA LYS A 178 13.73 -10.92 4.12
C LYS A 178 12.68 -10.42 5.12
N ASP A 179 11.45 -10.92 4.98
CA ASP A 179 10.30 -10.57 5.83
C ASP A 179 9.95 -9.06 5.87
N TYR A 180 10.31 -8.32 4.81
CA TYR A 180 9.83 -6.96 4.63
C TYR A 180 8.43 -6.95 4.01
N ILE A 181 7.64 -5.92 4.32
CA ILE A 181 6.37 -5.60 3.66
C ILE A 181 6.69 -4.62 2.50
N PRO A 182 6.63 -5.06 1.21
CA PRO A 182 6.81 -4.15 0.09
C PRO A 182 5.62 -3.20 -0.02
N VAL A 183 5.91 -1.90 -0.11
CA VAL A 183 4.90 -0.84 -0.36
C VAL A 183 5.21 -0.24 -1.73
N VAL A 184 4.37 -0.53 -2.72
CA VAL A 184 4.61 -0.18 -4.12
C VAL A 184 3.77 1.01 -4.54
N SER A 185 4.39 2.10 -4.95
CA SER A 185 3.72 3.22 -5.60
C SER A 185 3.60 2.99 -7.10
N THR A 186 2.45 3.37 -7.68
CA THR A 186 2.07 3.05 -9.05
C THR A 186 2.58 4.07 -10.07
N VAL A 187 3.90 4.24 -10.09
CA VAL A 187 4.63 4.99 -11.10
C VAL A 187 5.48 4.00 -11.90
N GLY A 188 5.15 3.81 -13.17
CA GLY A 188 5.94 2.96 -14.08
C GLY A 188 6.98 3.74 -14.86
N CYS A 189 7.81 3.05 -15.64
CA CYS A 189 8.80 3.66 -16.51
C CYS A 189 8.92 2.91 -17.85
N ASP A 190 9.50 3.61 -18.84
CA ASP A 190 10.01 3.01 -20.06
C ASP A 190 11.55 2.89 -20.05
N ASN A 191 12.13 2.43 -21.15
CA ASN A 191 13.57 2.31 -21.32
C ASN A 191 14.24 3.66 -21.70
N GLU A 192 13.46 4.72 -21.90
CA GLU A 192 13.97 6.07 -22.23
C GLU A 192 14.07 6.96 -20.99
N GLY A 193 13.59 6.46 -19.84
CA GLY A 193 13.61 7.17 -18.56
C GLY A 193 12.36 8.04 -18.32
N ASN A 194 11.31 7.88 -19.11
CA ASN A 194 10.04 8.55 -18.82
C ASN A 194 9.31 7.85 -17.67
N ALA A 195 8.68 8.65 -16.81
CA ALA A 195 7.82 8.17 -15.75
C ALA A 195 6.34 8.23 -16.17
N TYR A 196 5.60 7.18 -15.87
CA TYR A 196 4.18 7.05 -16.22
C TYR A 196 3.31 6.92 -14.97
N ASN A 197 2.20 7.66 -14.98
CA ASN A 197 1.12 7.50 -14.00
C ASN A 197 0.32 6.24 -14.33
N ILE A 198 0.39 5.24 -13.47
CA ILE A 198 -0.31 3.97 -13.66
C ILE A 198 -1.55 3.90 -12.76
N ASN A 199 -2.67 3.42 -13.30
CA ASN A 199 -3.85 3.13 -12.49
C ASN A 199 -3.52 2.06 -11.44
N ALA A 200 -3.90 2.31 -10.18
CA ALA A 200 -3.48 1.45 -9.07
C ALA A 200 -4.14 0.06 -9.09
N ASP A 201 -5.37 -0.05 -9.58
CA ASP A 201 -6.03 -1.35 -9.73
C ASP A 201 -5.37 -2.17 -10.83
N THR A 202 -5.02 -1.50 -11.95
CA THR A 202 -4.26 -2.11 -13.04
C THR A 202 -2.89 -2.60 -12.55
N ALA A 203 -2.12 -1.74 -11.89
CA ALA A 203 -0.80 -2.12 -11.37
C ALA A 203 -0.87 -3.30 -10.40
N ALA A 204 -1.82 -3.27 -9.45
CA ALA A 204 -2.01 -4.35 -8.49
C ALA A 204 -2.37 -5.67 -9.18
N SER A 205 -3.23 -5.63 -10.20
CA SER A 205 -3.62 -6.83 -10.97
C SER A 205 -2.44 -7.43 -11.73
N PHE A 206 -1.62 -6.60 -12.38
CA PHE A 206 -0.43 -7.06 -13.09
C PHE A 206 0.63 -7.63 -12.15
N ILE A 207 0.88 -6.97 -11.00
CA ILE A 207 1.80 -7.48 -9.97
C ILE A 207 1.32 -8.82 -9.40
N ALA A 208 0.01 -8.98 -9.20
CA ALA A 208 -0.55 -10.22 -8.66
C ALA A 208 -0.55 -11.37 -9.69
N GLY A 209 -0.55 -11.06 -10.98
CA GLY A 209 -0.55 -12.04 -12.07
C GLY A 209 0.84 -12.48 -12.53
N ALA A 210 1.89 -11.76 -12.12
CA ALA A 210 3.27 -12.03 -12.52
C ALA A 210 3.99 -12.94 -11.52
#